data_ca09b2c89b23940dc5d2526c24ddfc3b
#
_entry.id   ca09b2c89b23940dc5d2526c24ddfc3b
#
_cell.length_a   1.000
_cell.length_b   1.000
_cell.length_c   1.000
_cell.angle_alpha   90.00
_cell.angle_beta   90.00
_cell.angle_gamma   90.00
#
_symmetry.space_group_name_H-M   'P 1'
#
loop_
_entity.id
_entity.type
_entity.pdbx_description
1 polymer ?
#
loop_
_entity_poly.entity_id
_entity_poly.type
_entity_poly.pdbx_seq_one_letter_code
_entity_poly.pdbx_strand_id
1 'polypeptide(L)'
;MKEKTYVEDIDRNIYDFKYDDKDAYKLKAGLTPEIVEQLSKEKHDPAWMQNFRLESLQIYNNMQVPDWGPSIEGLDIDNIVTYVRPNTKMKGSWDEVPEDIKDTFERLGIPQAERKSLAGVGAQYDSELVYHNVRQEVADMGVVYTDMESALTGEYADMVQKHFMKLDRKSVV
;
A
#
# COMPACT_ATOMS: atom_id res chain seq x y z
N MET A 1 -13.08 37.51 24.05
CA MET A 1 -13.50 36.11 23.97
C MET A 1 -13.22 35.64 22.55
N LYS A 2 -12.35 34.64 22.34
CA LYS A 2 -12.17 34.04 21.01
C LYS A 2 -13.38 33.17 20.73
N GLU A 3 -14.15 33.47 19.70
CA GLU A 3 -15.21 32.59 19.21
C GLU A 3 -14.57 31.22 18.91
N LYS A 4 -15.08 30.18 19.54
CA LYS A 4 -14.74 28.81 19.17
C LYS A 4 -15.39 28.54 17.83
N THR A 5 -14.59 28.34 16.79
CA THR A 5 -15.07 27.84 15.51
C THR A 5 -15.62 26.42 15.77
N TYR A 6 -16.93 26.29 15.75
CA TYR A 6 -17.59 24.99 15.83
C TYR A 6 -17.57 24.40 14.42
N VAL A 7 -16.90 23.28 14.26
CA VAL A 7 -17.02 22.44 13.06
C VAL A 7 -18.06 21.39 13.40
N GLU A 8 -19.15 21.34 12.64
CA GLU A 8 -20.15 20.27 12.77
C GLU A 8 -19.45 18.92 12.73
N ASP A 9 -19.88 18.00 13.58
CA ASP A 9 -19.34 16.65 13.63
C ASP A 9 -19.56 15.99 12.26
N ILE A 10 -18.47 15.65 11.61
CA ILE A 10 -18.50 14.90 10.35
C ILE A 10 -19.05 13.51 10.68
N ASP A 11 -20.15 13.13 10.04
CA ASP A 11 -20.69 11.76 10.17
C ASP A 11 -19.64 10.76 9.69
N ARG A 12 -18.97 10.11 10.63
CA ARG A 12 -17.91 9.12 10.36
C ARG A 12 -18.47 7.75 9.99
N ASN A 13 -19.75 7.52 10.11
CA ASN A 13 -20.36 6.22 9.78
C ASN A 13 -20.12 5.80 8.33
N ILE A 14 -19.87 6.78 7.44
CA ILE A 14 -19.50 6.52 6.05
C ILE A 14 -18.14 5.86 5.95
N TYR A 15 -17.22 6.13 6.91
CA TYR A 15 -15.83 5.65 6.91
C TYR A 15 -15.60 4.50 7.90
N ASP A 16 -16.48 4.31 8.88
CA ASP A 16 -16.35 3.30 9.95
C ASP A 16 -16.95 1.94 9.57
N PHE A 17 -17.06 1.64 8.28
CA PHE A 17 -17.54 0.34 7.84
C PHE A 17 -16.44 -0.72 7.93
N LYS A 18 -16.83 -1.92 8.32
CA LYS A 18 -15.95 -3.09 8.38
C LYS A 18 -16.38 -4.09 7.34
N TYR A 19 -15.38 -4.66 6.66
CA TYR A 19 -15.61 -5.81 5.78
C TYR A 19 -15.51 -7.10 6.56
N ASP A 20 -16.25 -8.10 6.09
CA ASP A 20 -16.13 -9.46 6.55
C ASP A 20 -14.96 -10.14 5.79
N ASP A 21 -13.76 -10.00 6.35
CA ASP A 21 -12.50 -10.51 5.78
C ASP A 21 -12.35 -12.03 5.87
N LYS A 22 -13.44 -12.80 5.84
CA LYS A 22 -13.39 -14.25 6.06
C LYS A 22 -12.45 -14.99 5.11
N ASP A 23 -12.29 -14.45 3.90
CA ASP A 23 -11.51 -15.08 2.84
C ASP A 23 -10.15 -14.40 2.59
N ALA A 24 -9.77 -13.40 3.39
CA ALA A 24 -8.48 -12.74 3.23
C ALA A 24 -7.33 -13.58 3.80
N TYR A 25 -6.24 -13.65 3.05
CA TYR A 25 -4.99 -14.22 3.57
C TYR A 25 -4.31 -13.22 4.51
N LYS A 26 -3.98 -13.68 5.73
CA LYS A 26 -3.34 -12.84 6.75
C LYS A 26 -2.07 -13.50 7.25
N LEU A 27 -0.98 -12.73 7.37
CA LEU A 27 0.18 -13.18 8.13
C LEU A 27 -0.14 -13.22 9.63
N LYS A 28 0.70 -13.88 10.39
CA LYS A 28 0.60 -13.84 11.86
C LYS A 28 0.82 -12.42 12.35
N ALA A 29 0.23 -12.11 13.52
CA ALA A 29 0.46 -10.83 14.16
C ALA A 29 1.93 -10.65 14.59
N GLY A 30 2.35 -9.40 14.72
CA GLY A 30 3.69 -8.99 15.08
C GLY A 30 4.58 -8.67 13.89
N LEU A 31 5.82 -8.31 14.21
CA LEU A 31 6.85 -7.97 13.23
C LEU A 31 8.16 -8.67 13.63
N THR A 32 8.30 -9.93 13.22
CA THR A 32 9.47 -10.77 13.51
C THR A 32 10.24 -11.10 12.23
N PRO A 33 11.51 -11.56 12.33
CA PRO A 33 12.26 -11.99 11.16
C PRO A 33 11.51 -13.04 10.31
N GLU A 34 10.85 -14.01 10.97
CA GLU A 34 10.11 -15.07 10.29
C GLU A 34 8.92 -14.51 9.50
N ILE A 35 8.23 -13.49 10.04
CA ILE A 35 7.12 -12.82 9.35
C ILE A 35 7.65 -12.05 8.15
N VAL A 36 8.79 -11.36 8.27
CA VAL A 36 9.44 -10.64 7.17
C VAL A 36 9.89 -11.61 6.07
N GLU A 37 10.48 -12.74 6.43
CA GLU A 37 10.86 -13.78 5.46
C GLU A 37 9.64 -14.36 4.74
N GLN A 38 8.55 -14.63 5.49
CA GLN A 38 7.32 -15.11 4.90
C GLN A 38 6.71 -14.09 3.95
N LEU A 39 6.70 -12.80 4.33
CA LEU A 39 6.25 -11.71 3.46
C LEU A 39 7.07 -11.65 2.17
N SER A 40 8.40 -11.70 2.29
CA SER A 40 9.30 -11.71 1.13
C SER A 40 9.04 -12.88 0.18
N LYS A 41 8.74 -14.05 0.75
CA LYS A 41 8.39 -15.24 -0.03
C LYS A 41 7.05 -15.08 -0.75
N GLU A 42 6.02 -14.54 -0.08
CA GLU A 42 4.70 -14.26 -0.68
C GLU A 42 4.79 -13.23 -1.81
N LYS A 43 5.68 -12.24 -1.65
CA LYS A 43 5.93 -11.18 -2.64
C LYS A 43 6.92 -11.59 -3.73
N HIS A 44 7.45 -12.81 -3.69
CA HIS A 44 8.47 -13.28 -4.63
C HIS A 44 9.70 -12.35 -4.71
N ASP A 45 10.06 -11.75 -3.58
CA ASP A 45 11.16 -10.80 -3.52
C ASP A 45 12.49 -11.45 -3.99
N PRO A 46 13.32 -10.75 -4.74
CA PRO A 46 14.70 -11.17 -4.97
C PRO A 46 15.51 -11.13 -3.66
N ALA A 47 16.57 -11.93 -3.59
CA ALA A 47 17.36 -12.11 -2.37
C ALA A 47 17.86 -10.78 -1.76
N TRP A 48 18.22 -9.80 -2.61
CA TRP A 48 18.69 -8.49 -2.13
C TRP A 48 17.56 -7.70 -1.43
N MET A 49 16.29 -7.83 -1.87
CA MET A 49 15.15 -7.17 -1.25
C MET A 49 14.81 -7.84 0.09
N GLN A 50 14.85 -9.17 0.17
CA GLN A 50 14.67 -9.89 1.44
C GLN A 50 15.72 -9.46 2.47
N ASN A 51 17.00 -9.38 2.07
CA ASN A 51 18.06 -8.90 2.95
C ASN A 51 17.82 -7.46 3.39
N PHE A 52 17.43 -6.58 2.48
CA PHE A 52 17.10 -5.21 2.79
C PHE A 52 15.96 -5.10 3.83
N ARG A 53 14.91 -5.93 3.72
CA ARG A 53 13.80 -5.96 4.70
C ARG A 53 14.29 -6.42 6.08
N LEU A 54 15.14 -7.46 6.13
CA LEU A 54 15.68 -7.98 7.39
C LEU A 54 16.62 -6.97 8.05
N GLU A 55 17.48 -6.30 7.29
CA GLU A 55 18.32 -5.21 7.80
C GLU A 55 17.47 -4.04 8.32
N SER A 56 16.41 -3.68 7.59
CA SER A 56 15.46 -2.64 8.00
C SER A 56 14.77 -2.99 9.31
N LEU A 57 14.39 -4.26 9.52
CA LEU A 57 13.82 -4.73 10.78
C LEU A 57 14.83 -4.62 11.93
N GLN A 58 16.11 -4.94 11.69
CA GLN A 58 17.15 -4.78 12.70
C GLN A 58 17.34 -3.31 13.10
N ILE A 59 17.34 -2.40 12.12
CA ILE A 59 17.41 -0.96 12.36
C ILE A 59 16.19 -0.51 13.18
N TYR A 60 14.99 -0.89 12.76
CA TYR A 60 13.74 -0.57 13.45
C TYR A 60 13.77 -1.00 14.92
N ASN A 61 14.19 -2.23 15.21
CA ASN A 61 14.25 -2.76 16.58
C ASN A 61 15.26 -2.02 17.48
N ASN A 62 16.25 -1.35 16.89
CA ASN A 62 17.26 -0.57 17.60
C ASN A 62 16.97 0.94 17.66
N MET A 63 15.94 1.41 16.92
CA MET A 63 15.56 2.82 16.94
C MET A 63 14.72 3.16 18.17
N GLN A 64 14.92 4.37 18.67
CA GLN A 64 14.04 4.93 19.67
C GLN A 64 12.84 5.59 19.02
N VAL A 65 11.67 5.40 19.61
CA VAL A 65 10.46 6.10 19.16
C VAL A 65 10.65 7.60 19.37
N PRO A 66 10.39 8.44 18.36
CA PRO A 66 10.48 9.89 18.50
C PRO A 66 9.53 10.42 19.57
N ASP A 67 9.97 11.39 20.36
CA ASP A 67 9.22 12.02 21.45
C ASP A 67 8.44 13.28 21.02
N TRP A 68 8.61 13.73 19.77
CA TRP A 68 7.95 14.92 19.23
C TRP A 68 6.57 14.65 18.64
N GLY A 69 6.17 13.39 18.51
CA GLY A 69 4.87 12.96 17.98
C GLY A 69 3.79 12.76 19.05
N PRO A 70 2.57 12.42 18.66
CA PRO A 70 1.54 11.96 19.58
C PRO A 70 2.00 10.70 20.33
N SER A 71 1.49 10.52 21.56
CA SER A 71 1.75 9.29 22.31
C SER A 71 1.21 8.07 21.56
N ILE A 72 2.02 7.02 21.49
CA ILE A 72 1.64 5.69 21.01
C ILE A 72 1.45 4.70 22.17
N GLU A 73 1.35 5.21 23.40
CA GLU A 73 1.07 4.40 24.59
C GLU A 73 -0.22 3.61 24.40
N GLY A 74 -0.17 2.31 24.67
CA GLY A 74 -1.28 1.40 24.46
C GLY A 74 -1.36 0.77 23.06
N LEU A 75 -0.49 1.14 22.11
CA LEU A 75 -0.36 0.45 20.84
C LEU A 75 0.45 -0.83 21.03
N ASP A 76 -0.18 -1.97 20.84
CA ASP A 76 0.45 -3.29 20.94
C ASP A 76 0.84 -3.78 19.53
N ILE A 77 2.09 -3.46 19.13
CA ILE A 77 2.62 -3.80 17.81
C ILE A 77 2.76 -5.32 17.63
N ASP A 78 2.97 -6.06 18.71
CA ASP A 78 3.12 -7.52 18.66
C ASP A 78 1.81 -8.24 18.32
N ASN A 79 0.67 -7.58 18.52
CA ASN A 79 -0.65 -8.09 18.19
C ASN A 79 -1.26 -7.47 16.91
N ILE A 80 -0.50 -6.67 16.17
CA ILE A 80 -0.95 -6.10 14.90
C ILE A 80 -0.62 -7.06 13.76
N VAL A 81 -1.60 -7.36 12.90
CA VAL A 81 -1.37 -8.04 11.62
C VAL A 81 -0.85 -7.02 10.62
N THR A 82 0.38 -7.21 10.17
CA THR A 82 1.10 -6.25 9.33
C THR A 82 0.86 -6.45 7.83
N TYR A 83 0.29 -7.59 7.45
CA TYR A 83 -0.01 -7.88 6.04
C TYR A 83 -1.31 -8.66 5.90
N VAL A 84 -2.18 -8.12 5.05
CA VAL A 84 -3.46 -8.72 4.65
C VAL A 84 -3.58 -8.66 3.14
N ARG A 85 -3.88 -9.78 2.51
CA ARG A 85 -4.11 -9.86 1.06
C ARG A 85 -5.55 -10.28 0.81
N PRO A 86 -6.32 -9.51 0.01
CA PRO A 86 -7.65 -9.91 -0.42
C PRO A 86 -7.58 -11.16 -1.30
N ASN A 87 -8.65 -11.94 -1.34
CA ASN A 87 -8.73 -13.13 -2.20
C ASN A 87 -9.04 -12.74 -3.66
N THR A 88 -8.28 -11.81 -4.20
CA THR A 88 -8.36 -11.40 -5.60
C THR A 88 -6.97 -11.12 -6.15
N LYS A 89 -6.82 -11.27 -7.47
CA LYS A 89 -5.59 -10.89 -8.17
C LYS A 89 -5.76 -9.48 -8.75
N MET A 90 -4.65 -8.79 -8.95
CA MET A 90 -4.62 -7.51 -9.65
C MET A 90 -5.33 -7.60 -11.00
N LYS A 91 -6.16 -6.64 -11.31
CA LYS A 91 -6.96 -6.54 -12.53
C LYS A 91 -6.48 -5.37 -13.40
N GLY A 92 -6.49 -5.57 -14.71
CA GLY A 92 -6.21 -4.53 -15.69
C GLY A 92 -7.44 -3.71 -16.10
N SER A 93 -8.64 -4.21 -15.78
CA SER A 93 -9.91 -3.52 -16.03
C SER A 93 -10.70 -3.36 -14.74
N TRP A 94 -11.25 -2.15 -14.53
CA TRP A 94 -12.11 -1.89 -13.39
C TRP A 94 -13.36 -2.78 -13.36
N ASP A 95 -13.86 -3.16 -14.52
CA ASP A 95 -15.06 -4.00 -14.63
C ASP A 95 -14.84 -5.42 -14.06
N GLU A 96 -13.59 -5.87 -14.01
CA GLU A 96 -13.20 -7.18 -13.46
C GLU A 96 -12.93 -7.16 -11.95
N VAL A 97 -12.89 -5.97 -11.32
CA VAL A 97 -12.72 -5.84 -9.87
C VAL A 97 -13.97 -6.36 -9.16
N PRO A 98 -13.84 -7.15 -8.07
CA PRO A 98 -14.98 -7.63 -7.29
C PRO A 98 -15.90 -6.51 -6.82
N GLU A 99 -17.21 -6.78 -6.78
CA GLU A 99 -18.23 -5.76 -6.45
C GLU A 99 -18.10 -5.21 -5.04
N ASP A 100 -17.74 -6.02 -4.06
CA ASP A 100 -17.50 -5.59 -2.68
C ASP A 100 -16.40 -4.55 -2.57
N ILE A 101 -15.35 -4.70 -3.38
CA ILE A 101 -14.27 -3.72 -3.49
C ILE A 101 -14.76 -2.46 -4.21
N LYS A 102 -15.53 -2.61 -5.31
CA LYS A 102 -16.12 -1.47 -6.02
C LYS A 102 -17.03 -0.65 -5.13
N ASP A 103 -17.89 -1.32 -4.35
CA ASP A 103 -18.80 -0.67 -3.39
C ASP A 103 -18.04 0.18 -2.37
N THR A 104 -16.85 -0.29 -1.95
CA THR A 104 -15.98 0.48 -1.07
C THR A 104 -15.56 1.80 -1.69
N PHE A 105 -15.04 1.74 -2.91
CA PHE A 105 -14.57 2.93 -3.62
C PHE A 105 -15.72 3.89 -3.93
N GLU A 106 -16.93 3.38 -4.16
CA GLU A 106 -18.13 4.20 -4.36
C GLU A 106 -18.56 4.89 -3.06
N ARG A 107 -18.53 4.18 -1.93
CA ARG A 107 -18.83 4.77 -0.60
C ARG A 107 -17.82 5.85 -0.22
N LEU A 108 -16.55 5.68 -0.59
CA LEU A 108 -15.51 6.70 -0.40
C LEU A 108 -15.66 7.89 -1.36
N GLY A 109 -16.63 7.86 -2.27
CA GLY A 109 -16.96 8.97 -3.15
C GLY A 109 -15.92 9.19 -4.27
N ILE A 110 -15.19 8.15 -4.68
CA ILE A 110 -14.20 8.26 -5.77
C ILE A 110 -14.94 8.23 -7.12
N PRO A 111 -15.01 9.36 -7.87
CA PRO A 111 -15.81 9.46 -9.07
C PRO A 111 -15.33 8.52 -10.18
N GLN A 112 -16.25 7.88 -10.90
CA GLN A 112 -15.90 7.06 -12.07
C GLN A 112 -15.18 7.86 -13.16
N ALA A 113 -15.49 9.15 -13.28
CA ALA A 113 -14.85 10.04 -14.24
C ALA A 113 -13.34 10.18 -13.98
N GLU A 114 -12.92 10.26 -12.71
CA GLU A 114 -11.49 10.33 -12.36
C GLU A 114 -10.77 9.05 -12.78
N ARG A 115 -11.35 7.90 -12.53
CA ARG A 115 -10.76 6.60 -12.90
C ARG A 115 -10.53 6.44 -14.41
N LYS A 116 -11.37 7.08 -15.24
CA LYS A 116 -11.28 7.00 -16.71
C LYS A 116 -10.44 8.10 -17.35
N SER A 117 -10.30 9.24 -16.68
CA SER A 117 -9.63 10.43 -17.25
C SER A 117 -8.16 10.55 -16.88
N LEU A 118 -7.71 9.89 -15.83
CA LEU A 118 -6.32 9.94 -15.39
C LEU A 118 -5.39 9.16 -16.34
N ALA A 119 -4.19 9.65 -16.50
CA ALA A 119 -3.14 9.04 -17.33
C ALA A 119 -2.69 7.68 -16.80
N GLY A 120 -2.73 7.50 -15.48
CA GLY A 120 -2.48 6.23 -14.80
C GLY A 120 -3.29 6.17 -13.51
N VAL A 121 -3.85 5.01 -13.19
CA VAL A 121 -4.67 4.78 -12.01
C VAL A 121 -4.28 3.46 -11.37
N GLY A 122 -4.09 3.47 -10.05
CA GLY A 122 -3.95 2.28 -9.23
C GLY A 122 -4.93 2.32 -8.07
N ALA A 123 -5.53 1.19 -7.73
CA ALA A 123 -6.37 1.04 -6.55
C ALA A 123 -5.79 -0.03 -5.65
N GLN A 124 -5.54 0.34 -4.41
CA GLN A 124 -5.06 -0.55 -3.37
C GLN A 124 -6.21 -0.90 -2.43
N TYR A 125 -6.29 -2.17 -2.06
CA TYR A 125 -7.19 -2.67 -1.06
C TYR A 125 -6.39 -3.53 -0.08
N ASP A 126 -6.46 -3.22 1.21
CA ASP A 126 -5.57 -3.76 2.23
C ASP A 126 -4.08 -3.55 1.87
N SER A 127 -3.30 -4.64 1.82
CA SER A 127 -1.87 -4.58 1.53
C SER A 127 -1.54 -4.81 0.05
N GLU A 128 -2.56 -4.91 -0.84
CA GLU A 128 -2.37 -5.28 -2.25
C GLU A 128 -2.98 -4.29 -3.22
N LEU A 129 -2.32 -4.19 -4.39
CA LEU A 129 -2.88 -3.52 -5.54
C LEU A 129 -3.92 -4.45 -6.20
N VAL A 130 -5.18 -4.00 -6.27
CA VAL A 130 -6.29 -4.78 -6.85
C VAL A 130 -6.64 -4.35 -8.27
N TYR A 131 -6.27 -3.14 -8.63
CA TYR A 131 -6.48 -2.59 -9.97
C TYR A 131 -5.32 -1.69 -10.36
N HIS A 132 -4.88 -1.82 -11.60
CA HIS A 132 -3.84 -0.99 -12.18
C HIS A 132 -4.11 -0.79 -13.66
N ASN A 133 -4.03 0.45 -14.10
CA ASN A 133 -4.15 0.80 -15.51
C ASN A 133 -3.32 2.04 -15.83
N VAL A 134 -2.72 2.06 -17.01
CA VAL A 134 -2.06 3.23 -17.60
C VAL A 134 -2.59 3.40 -19.04
N ARG A 135 -2.85 4.63 -19.44
CA ARG A 135 -3.31 4.92 -20.80
C ARG A 135 -2.22 4.57 -21.82
N GLN A 136 -2.63 3.88 -22.91
CA GLN A 136 -1.68 3.41 -23.92
C GLN A 136 -0.83 4.54 -24.50
N GLU A 137 -1.40 5.69 -24.76
CA GLU A 137 -0.68 6.87 -25.27
C GLU A 137 0.44 7.34 -24.35
N VAL A 138 0.27 7.15 -23.02
CA VAL A 138 1.27 7.51 -22.00
C VAL A 138 2.37 6.44 -21.92
N ALA A 139 1.97 5.18 -22.01
CA ALA A 139 2.92 4.06 -22.08
C ALA A 139 3.80 4.14 -23.34
N ASP A 140 3.20 4.50 -24.48
CA ASP A 140 3.92 4.66 -25.76
C ASP A 140 4.95 5.80 -25.72
N MET A 141 4.78 6.79 -24.84
CA MET A 141 5.80 7.82 -24.58
C MET A 141 6.95 7.34 -23.68
N GLY A 142 6.96 6.08 -23.25
CA GLY A 142 7.99 5.49 -22.41
C GLY A 142 7.80 5.76 -20.91
N VAL A 143 6.62 6.21 -20.48
CA VAL A 143 6.30 6.36 -19.06
C VAL A 143 6.05 5.00 -18.45
N VAL A 144 6.83 4.67 -17.41
CA VAL A 144 6.68 3.45 -16.62
C VAL A 144 5.85 3.78 -15.39
N TYR A 145 4.68 3.15 -15.28
CA TYR A 145 3.83 3.20 -14.11
C TYR A 145 3.45 1.76 -13.73
N THR A 146 4.04 1.24 -12.67
CA THR A 146 3.87 -0.14 -12.23
C THR A 146 3.99 -0.24 -10.71
N ASP A 147 3.49 -1.30 -10.13
CA ASP A 147 3.69 -1.62 -8.72
C ASP A 147 5.12 -2.14 -8.47
N MET A 148 5.55 -2.08 -7.22
CA MET A 148 6.91 -2.46 -6.85
C MET A 148 7.15 -3.97 -7.02
N GLU A 149 6.17 -4.82 -6.76
CA GLU A 149 6.31 -6.28 -6.88
C GLU A 149 6.58 -6.69 -8.34
N SER A 150 5.79 -6.14 -9.27
CA SER A 150 6.01 -6.34 -10.70
C SER A 150 7.36 -5.77 -11.17
N ALA A 151 7.74 -4.60 -10.64
CA ALA A 151 9.01 -3.97 -11.00
C ALA A 151 10.23 -4.74 -10.47
N LEU A 152 10.13 -5.40 -9.31
CA LEU A 152 11.22 -6.19 -8.71
C LEU A 152 11.50 -7.50 -9.45
N THR A 153 10.52 -8.06 -10.12
CA THR A 153 10.60 -9.37 -10.79
C THR A 153 10.56 -9.28 -12.32
N GLY A 154 10.20 -8.11 -12.86
CA GLY A 154 10.04 -7.86 -14.29
C GLY A 154 11.26 -7.25 -14.97
N GLU A 155 11.02 -6.63 -16.10
CA GLU A 155 12.05 -5.98 -16.95
C GLU A 155 12.77 -4.81 -16.28
N TYR A 156 12.18 -4.23 -15.23
CA TYR A 156 12.76 -3.10 -14.49
C TYR A 156 13.58 -3.50 -13.26
N ALA A 157 13.76 -4.81 -12.99
CA ALA A 157 14.39 -5.32 -11.77
C ALA A 157 15.79 -4.73 -11.51
N ASP A 158 16.65 -4.69 -12.53
CA ASP A 158 18.01 -4.14 -12.40
C ASP A 158 17.99 -2.62 -12.13
N MET A 159 17.09 -1.90 -12.78
CA MET A 159 16.92 -0.46 -12.58
C MET A 159 16.42 -0.18 -11.17
N VAL A 160 15.44 -0.94 -10.68
CA VAL A 160 14.93 -0.80 -9.32
C VAL A 160 16.04 -1.08 -8.31
N GLN A 161 16.76 -2.18 -8.43
CA GLN A 161 17.87 -2.51 -7.53
C GLN A 161 18.93 -1.42 -7.48
N LYS A 162 19.27 -0.82 -8.63
CA LYS A 162 20.24 0.27 -8.72
C LYS A 162 19.82 1.53 -7.99
N HIS A 163 18.53 1.86 -8.03
CA HIS A 163 17.99 3.14 -7.56
C HIS A 163 17.16 3.04 -6.27
N PHE A 164 16.84 1.83 -5.81
CA PHE A 164 15.98 1.62 -4.64
C PHE A 164 16.53 2.34 -3.41
N MET A 165 15.71 3.20 -2.80
CA MET A 165 16.03 4.02 -1.63
C MET A 165 17.28 4.92 -1.76
N LYS A 166 17.76 5.15 -2.99
CA LYS A 166 18.93 6.01 -3.27
C LYS A 166 18.55 7.39 -3.82
N LEU A 167 17.36 7.52 -4.38
CA LEU A 167 16.86 8.78 -4.92
C LEU A 167 16.11 9.53 -3.83
N ASP A 168 16.59 10.71 -3.53
CA ASP A 168 15.94 11.66 -2.64
C ASP A 168 14.98 12.54 -3.45
N ARG A 169 13.95 13.04 -2.80
CA ARG A 169 12.99 14.03 -3.33
C ARG A 169 13.67 15.29 -3.90
N LYS A 170 14.89 15.63 -3.46
CA LYS A 170 15.68 16.74 -3.97
C LYS A 170 16.38 16.46 -5.29
N SER A 171 16.51 15.21 -5.68
CA SER A 171 17.16 14.81 -6.94
C SER A 171 16.22 14.87 -8.15
N VAL A 172 14.98 15.29 -7.97
CA VAL A 172 13.95 15.41 -9.01
C VAL A 172 13.72 16.86 -9.43
N VAL A 173 14.74 17.72 -9.31
CA VAL A 173 14.70 19.09 -9.80
C VAL A 173 15.66 19.26 -10.96
#